data_dabd18fda50f6b9cb743c75b79653a06
#
_entry.id   dabd18fda50f6b9cb743c75b79653a06
#
_cell.length_a   1.000
_cell.length_b   1.000
_cell.length_c   1.000
_cell.angle_alpha   90.00
_cell.angle_beta   90.00
_cell.angle_gamma   90.00
#
_symmetry.space_group_name_H-M   'P 1'
#
loop_
_entity.id
_entity.type
_entity.pdbx_description
1 polymer ?
#
loop_
_entity_poly.entity_id
_entity_poly.type
_entity_poly.pdbx_seq_one_letter_code
_entity_poly.pdbx_strand_id
1 'polypeptide(L)' 'MFVVVWEPKHGRGGGHQTVMDQRKAEQIRQAVIRVMPDATVRLLAAEHYGAAAVLERQQRSA' A
#
# COMPACT_ATOMS: atom_id res chain seq x y z
N MET A 1 -2.90 12.21 3.55
CA MET A 1 -2.04 11.38 2.69
C MET A 1 -2.20 9.92 3.09
N PHE A 2 -2.23 9.05 2.12
CA PHE A 2 -2.44 7.62 2.36
C PHE A 2 -1.41 6.80 1.60
N VAL A 3 -1.02 5.68 2.19
CA VAL A 3 -0.09 4.74 1.56
C VAL A 3 -0.81 3.41 1.42
N VAL A 4 -0.84 2.88 0.22
CA VAL A 4 -1.35 1.54 -0.06
C VAL A 4 -0.15 0.64 -0.21
N VAL A 5 -0.06 -0.40 0.62
CA VAL A 5 1.05 -1.36 0.59
C VAL A 5 0.47 -2.73 0.30
N TRP A 6 1.09 -3.47 -0.62
CA TRP A 6 0.64 -4.82 -0.92
C TRP A 6 1.81 -5.78 -1.00
N GLU A 7 1.56 -7.00 -0.52
CA GLU A 7 2.54 -8.07 -0.55
C GLU A 7 1.88 -9.33 -1.09
N PRO A 8 2.43 -9.95 -2.12
CA PRO A 8 1.90 -11.21 -2.63
C PRO A 8 2.10 -12.31 -1.59
N LYS A 9 1.18 -13.27 -1.58
CA LYS A 9 1.25 -14.40 -0.65
C LYS A 9 2.49 -15.25 -0.92
N HIS A 10 2.83 -15.41 -2.17
CA HIS A 10 3.99 -16.19 -2.60
C HIS A 10 4.79 -15.40 -3.62
N GLY A 11 6.10 -15.51 -3.55
CA GLY A 11 6.98 -14.91 -4.54
C GLY A 11 7.30 -13.45 -4.25
N ARG A 12 7.74 -12.77 -5.30
CA ARG A 12 8.13 -11.37 -5.26
C ARG A 12 7.11 -10.54 -6.02
N GLY A 13 7.12 -9.24 -5.83
CA GLY A 13 6.24 -8.34 -6.55
C GLY A 13 5.39 -7.46 -5.65
N GLY A 14 5.73 -7.39 -4.39
CA GLY A 14 5.10 -6.43 -3.49
C GLY A 14 5.41 -5.01 -3.91
N GLY A 15 4.59 -4.07 -3.49
CA GLY A 15 4.78 -2.68 -3.84
C GLY A 15 4.01 -1.76 -2.90
N HIS A 16 4.10 -0.49 -3.23
CA HIS A 16 3.40 0.53 -2.47
C HIS A 16 3.10 1.72 -3.37
N GLN A 17 2.10 2.49 -2.98
CA GLN A 17 1.80 3.74 -3.66
C GLN A 17 1.26 4.74 -2.65
N THR A 18 1.77 5.96 -2.71
CA THR A 18 1.32 7.06 -1.88
C THR A 18 0.35 7.92 -2.68
N VAL A 19 -0.79 8.22 -2.08
CA VAL A 19 -1.81 9.07 -2.70
C VAL A 19 -2.31 10.09 -1.68
N MET A 20 -2.83 11.20 -2.18
CA MET A 20 -3.30 12.30 -1.33
C MET A 20 -4.73 12.09 -0.85
N ASP A 21 -5.51 11.26 -1.53
CA ASP A 21 -6.94 11.16 -1.37
C ASP A 21 -7.31 9.73 -0.97
N GLN A 22 -8.14 9.61 0.07
CA GLN A 22 -8.61 8.30 0.53
C GLN A 22 -9.36 7.54 -0.55
N ARG A 23 -10.15 8.22 -1.36
CA ARG A 23 -10.90 7.59 -2.46
C ARG A 23 -9.94 6.92 -3.44
N LYS A 24 -8.85 7.62 -3.80
CA LYS A 24 -7.84 7.05 -4.69
C LYS A 24 -7.14 5.86 -4.06
N ALA A 25 -6.85 5.95 -2.75
CA ALA A 25 -6.25 4.84 -2.03
C ALA A 25 -7.15 3.59 -2.09
N GLU A 26 -8.45 3.77 -1.89
CA GLU A 26 -9.40 2.66 -1.98
C GLU A 26 -9.47 2.09 -3.39
N GLN A 27 -9.40 2.93 -4.41
CA GLN A 27 -9.39 2.48 -5.80
C GLN A 27 -8.17 1.62 -6.09
N ILE A 28 -7.00 2.02 -5.58
CA ILE A 28 -5.77 1.25 -5.74
C ILE A 28 -5.89 -0.08 -5.01
N ARG A 29 -6.40 -0.08 -3.78
CA ARG A 29 -6.61 -1.30 -3.02
C ARG A 29 -7.51 -2.27 -3.79
N GLN A 30 -8.61 -1.79 -4.33
CA GLN A 30 -9.52 -2.62 -5.11
C GLN A 30 -8.85 -3.18 -6.37
N ALA A 31 -8.05 -2.35 -7.05
CA ALA A 31 -7.33 -2.80 -8.24
C ALA A 31 -6.32 -3.88 -7.92
N VAL A 32 -5.58 -3.73 -6.82
CA VAL A 32 -4.60 -4.74 -6.38
C VAL A 32 -5.29 -6.05 -6.03
N ILE A 33 -6.39 -5.99 -5.30
CA ILE A 33 -7.15 -7.18 -4.93
C ILE A 33 -7.67 -7.91 -6.16
N ARG A 34 -8.07 -7.15 -7.17
CA ARG A 34 -8.58 -7.73 -8.43
C ARG A 34 -7.48 -8.48 -9.18
N VAL A 35 -6.27 -7.92 -9.22
CA VAL A 35 -5.14 -8.51 -9.94
C VAL A 35 -4.48 -9.62 -9.13
N MET A 36 -4.38 -9.42 -7.82
CA MET A 36 -3.73 -10.34 -6.89
C MET A 36 -4.65 -10.63 -5.70
N PRO A 37 -5.66 -11.48 -5.87
CA PRO A 37 -6.64 -11.71 -4.81
C PRO A 37 -6.06 -12.31 -3.52
N ASP A 38 -4.92 -12.97 -3.61
CA ASP A 38 -4.27 -13.57 -2.44
C ASP A 38 -3.27 -12.63 -1.76
N ALA A 39 -3.04 -11.45 -2.30
CA ALA A 39 -2.10 -10.50 -1.72
C ALA A 39 -2.66 -9.90 -0.44
N THR A 40 -1.77 -9.60 0.50
CA THR A 40 -2.12 -8.81 1.67
C THR A 40 -2.01 -7.34 1.29
N VAL A 41 -3.10 -6.61 1.45
CA VAL A 41 -3.16 -5.17 1.12
C VAL A 41 -3.45 -4.40 2.39
N ARG A 42 -2.65 -3.37 2.66
CA ARG A 42 -2.82 -2.50 3.81
C ARG A 42 -2.99 -1.06 3.36
N LEU A 43 -3.88 -0.36 4.01
CA LEU A 43 -4.11 1.06 3.78
C LEU A 43 -3.68 1.81 5.03
N LEU A 44 -2.65 2.65 4.89
CA LEU A 44 -2.07 3.38 6.00
C LEU A 44 -2.30 4.87 5.81
N ALA A 45 -2.71 5.55 6.87
CA ALA A 45 -2.82 7.00 6.87
C ALA A 45 -1.51 7.62 7.33
N ALA A 46 -1.09 8.71 6.70
CA ALA A 46 0.10 9.45 7.07
C ALA A 46 -0.20 10.93 7.05
N GLU A 47 0.35 11.67 8.01
CA GLU A 47 0.10 13.11 8.10
C GLU A 47 0.81 13.90 7.02
N HIS A 48 1.97 13.44 6.59
CA HIS A 48 2.76 14.11 5.58
C HIS A 48 3.64 13.12 4.84
N TYR A 49 4.25 13.59 3.76
CA TYR A 49 5.03 12.74 2.87
C TYR A 49 6.17 12.00 3.58
N GLY A 50 6.87 12.68 4.49
CA GLY A 50 7.94 12.04 5.25
C GLY A 50 7.46 10.87 6.08
N ALA A 51 6.31 11.02 6.73
CA ALA A 51 5.71 9.94 7.51
C ALA A 51 5.32 8.77 6.61
N ALA A 52 4.78 9.05 5.43
CA ALA A 52 4.43 8.02 4.47
C ALA A 52 5.65 7.21 4.05
N ALA A 53 6.76 7.88 3.77
CA ALA A 53 8.00 7.21 3.39
C ALA A 53 8.53 6.29 4.49
N VAL A 54 8.44 6.72 5.75
CA VAL A 54 8.84 5.91 6.90
C VAL A 54 7.95 4.68 7.02
N LEU A 55 6.64 4.86 6.87
CA LEU A 55 5.71 3.73 6.93
C LEU A 55 5.98 2.70 5.84
N GLU A 56 6.26 3.16 4.63
CA GLU A 56 6.59 2.28 3.52
C GLU A 56 7.81 1.44 3.85
N ARG A 57 8.86 2.06 4.39
CA ARG A 57 10.09 1.35 4.76
C ARG A 57 9.82 0.31 5.84
N GLN A 58 9.05 0.66 6.86
CA GLN A 58 8.73 -0.25 7.94
C GLN A 58 7.98 -1.48 7.44
N GLN A 59 7.04 -1.27 6.54
CA GLN A 59 6.26 -2.37 5.99
C GLN A 59 7.12 -3.30 5.12
N ARG A 60 8.07 -2.74 4.39
CA ARG A 60 8.93 -3.54 3.52
C ARG A 60 10.02 -4.29 4.26
N SER A 61 10.40 -3.81 5.44
CA SER A 61 11.46 -4.43 6.25
C SER A 61 10.98 -5.61 7.08
N ALA A 62 9.69 -5.75 7.21
CA ALA A 62 9.09 -6.79 8.06
C ALA A 62 9.19 -8.20 7.48
#